data_5de7621356082f4be34df1b9d83b7e60
#
_entry.id   5de7621356082f4be34df1b9d83b7e60
#
_cell.length_a   1.000
_cell.length_b   1.000
_cell.length_c   1.000
_cell.angle_alpha   90.00
_cell.angle_beta   90.00
_cell.angle_gamma   90.00
#
_symmetry.space_group_name_H-M   'P 1'
#
loop_
_entity.id
_entity.type
_entity.pdbx_description
1 polymer ?
#
loop_
_entity_poly.entity_id
_entity_poly.type
_entity_poly.pdbx_seq_one_letter_code
_entity_poly.pdbx_strand_id
1 'polypeptide(L)' 'MVTHTRIRMFNTKDTYPNQSLNNDLCQAVRAGNTVYVRGQVGTDFDGNLVGLGDAAAQAEQAMKNVKQLLEEA' A
#
# COMPACT_ATOMS: atom_id res chain seq x y z
N MET A 1 7.16 18.77 -18.24
CA MET A 1 7.59 17.56 -17.53
C MET A 1 6.59 17.28 -16.41
N VAL A 2 6.08 16.08 -16.38
CA VAL A 2 5.21 15.64 -15.27
C VAL A 2 6.10 15.07 -14.18
N THR A 3 6.05 15.67 -13.00
CA THR A 3 6.72 15.13 -11.82
C THR A 3 5.70 14.43 -10.94
N HIS A 4 6.11 13.34 -10.35
CA HIS A 4 5.27 12.59 -9.42
C HIS A 4 6.08 12.16 -8.20
N THR A 5 5.41 11.98 -7.09
CA THR A 5 6.00 11.50 -5.86
C THR A 5 5.48 10.11 -5.56
N ARG A 6 6.39 9.16 -5.40
CA ARG A 6 6.07 7.77 -5.05
C ARG A 6 6.10 7.62 -3.53
N ILE A 7 5.02 7.06 -2.99
CA ILE A 7 4.82 6.97 -1.55
C ILE A 7 4.86 5.50 -1.15
N ARG A 8 5.73 5.16 -0.20
CA ARG A 8 5.97 3.81 0.31
C ARG A 8 6.32 2.83 -0.81
N MET A 9 7.51 2.99 -1.37
CA MET A 9 8.06 2.10 -2.40
C MET A 9 8.35 0.72 -1.81
N PHE A 10 8.08 -0.32 -2.59
CA PHE A 10 8.37 -1.69 -2.19
C PHE A 10 8.58 -2.57 -3.41
N ASN A 11 9.05 -3.80 -3.17
CA ASN A 11 9.22 -4.81 -4.21
C ASN A 11 8.47 -6.07 -3.78
N THR A 12 7.78 -6.72 -4.70
CA THR A 12 7.01 -7.93 -4.40
C THR A 12 7.86 -9.03 -3.76
N LYS A 13 9.12 -9.16 -4.17
CA LYS A 13 10.01 -10.18 -3.59
C LYS A 13 10.28 -9.95 -2.10
N ASP A 14 10.19 -8.73 -1.61
CA ASP A 14 10.41 -8.42 -0.20
C ASP A 14 9.20 -8.85 0.65
N THR A 15 8.01 -8.81 0.06
CA THR A 15 6.76 -9.23 0.72
C THR A 15 6.48 -10.71 0.52
N TYR A 16 6.81 -11.23 -0.66
CA TYR A 16 6.57 -12.63 -1.04
C TYR A 16 7.85 -13.24 -1.58
N PRO A 17 8.79 -13.63 -0.70
CA PRO A 17 10.13 -14.07 -1.13
C PRO A 17 10.13 -15.35 -1.97
N ASN A 18 9.04 -16.12 -1.96
CA ASN A 18 8.92 -17.33 -2.78
C ASN A 18 8.49 -17.05 -4.22
N GLN A 19 8.17 -15.81 -4.55
CA GLN A 19 7.84 -15.41 -5.91
C GLN A 19 9.08 -14.87 -6.61
N SER A 20 9.20 -15.19 -7.88
CA SER A 20 10.34 -14.74 -8.68
C SER A 20 10.13 -13.35 -9.28
N LEU A 21 9.11 -12.62 -8.85
CA LEU A 21 8.83 -11.27 -9.33
C LEU A 21 9.80 -10.28 -8.72
N ASN A 22 10.41 -9.48 -9.57
CA ASN A 22 11.27 -8.36 -9.17
C ASN A 22 10.68 -7.11 -9.80
N ASN A 23 10.00 -6.30 -9.01
CA ASN A 23 9.29 -5.13 -9.50
C ASN A 23 9.51 -3.92 -8.59
N ASP A 24 9.22 -2.76 -9.14
CA ASP A 24 9.40 -1.49 -8.46
C ASP A 24 8.01 -0.88 -8.28
N LEU A 25 7.44 -1.09 -7.10
CA LEU A 25 6.09 -0.69 -6.76
C LEU A 25 6.05 0.37 -5.67
N CYS A 26 4.89 0.99 -5.50
CA CYS A 26 4.62 1.87 -4.37
C CYS A 26 3.16 1.78 -3.97
N GLN A 27 2.85 2.19 -2.74
CA GLN A 27 1.48 2.11 -2.21
C GLN A 27 0.61 3.25 -2.75
N ALA A 28 1.19 4.40 -3.03
CA ALA A 28 0.46 5.53 -3.59
C ALA A 28 1.39 6.39 -4.44
N VAL A 29 0.81 7.16 -5.35
CA VAL A 29 1.52 8.14 -6.18
C VAL A 29 0.74 9.45 -6.16
N ARG A 30 1.42 10.54 -5.88
CA ARG A 30 0.87 11.88 -6.09
C ARG A 30 1.42 12.43 -7.41
N ALA A 31 0.52 12.83 -8.30
CA ALA A 31 0.87 13.46 -9.56
C ALA A 31 0.04 14.74 -9.71
N GLY A 32 0.67 15.89 -9.57
CA GLY A 32 -0.04 17.19 -9.56
C GLY A 32 -1.01 17.25 -8.37
N ASN A 33 -2.29 17.42 -8.67
CA ASN A 33 -3.36 17.49 -7.65
C ASN A 33 -4.10 16.15 -7.47
N THR A 34 -3.58 15.08 -8.06
CA THR A 34 -4.23 13.76 -8.00
C THR A 34 -3.37 12.79 -7.22
N VAL A 35 -4.00 12.01 -6.36
CA VAL A 35 -3.34 10.93 -5.63
C VAL A 35 -3.97 9.61 -6.07
N TYR A 36 -3.12 8.68 -6.53
CA TYR A 36 -3.51 7.35 -6.93
C TYR A 36 -3.09 6.38 -5.84
N VAL A 37 -4.04 5.67 -5.25
CA VAL A 37 -3.79 4.70 -4.18
C VAL A 37 -4.05 3.31 -4.73
N ARG A 38 -3.08 2.40 -4.59
CA ARG A 38 -3.30 1.01 -4.99
C ARG A 38 -4.29 0.33 -4.04
N GLY A 39 -4.83 -0.82 -4.44
CA GLY A 39 -5.74 -1.58 -3.59
C GLY A 39 -5.14 -1.87 -2.21
N GLN A 40 -5.86 -1.56 -1.17
CA GLN A 40 -5.45 -1.82 0.21
C GLN A 40 -6.23 -2.99 0.78
N VAL A 41 -5.56 -3.75 1.64
CA VAL A 41 -6.10 -4.96 2.25
C VAL A 41 -5.87 -4.91 3.77
N GLY A 42 -6.23 -6.00 4.46
CA GLY A 42 -6.14 -6.07 5.92
C GLY A 42 -4.74 -6.31 6.47
N THR A 43 -3.71 -5.79 5.83
CA THR A 43 -2.33 -5.84 6.32
C THR A 43 -1.84 -4.44 6.64
N ASP A 44 -1.00 -4.32 7.69
CA ASP A 44 -0.31 -3.06 7.94
C ASP A 44 0.86 -2.89 6.96
N PHE A 45 1.55 -1.75 7.02
CA PHE A 45 2.64 -1.47 6.09
C PHE A 45 3.93 -2.23 6.43
N ASP A 46 3.96 -2.94 7.56
CA ASP A 46 5.05 -3.84 7.93
C ASP A 46 4.81 -5.27 7.42
N GLY A 47 3.69 -5.51 6.76
CA GLY A 47 3.34 -6.81 6.18
C GLY A 47 2.61 -7.74 7.14
N ASN A 48 2.19 -7.25 8.29
CA ASN A 48 1.48 -8.07 9.28
C ASN A 48 -0.01 -8.12 8.96
N LEU A 49 -0.58 -9.32 8.92
CA LEU A 49 -2.02 -9.49 8.74
C LEU A 49 -2.74 -9.07 10.02
N VAL A 50 -3.70 -8.18 9.88
CA VAL A 50 -4.51 -7.68 10.99
C VAL A 50 -5.89 -8.31 10.91
N GLY A 51 -6.38 -8.82 12.03
CA GLY A 51 -7.74 -9.36 12.10
C GLY A 51 -7.93 -10.68 11.37
N LEU A 52 -7.02 -11.62 11.53
CA LEU A 52 -7.14 -12.95 10.93
C LEU A 52 -8.49 -13.58 11.32
N GLY A 53 -9.28 -13.94 10.30
CA GLY A 53 -10.61 -14.49 10.51
C GLY A 53 -11.70 -13.46 10.85
N ASP A 54 -11.37 -12.16 10.87
CA ASP A 54 -12.32 -11.09 11.19
C ASP A 54 -12.37 -10.09 10.02
N ALA A 55 -13.40 -10.21 9.19
CA ALA A 55 -13.57 -9.37 8.02
C ALA A 55 -13.74 -7.88 8.37
N ALA A 56 -14.42 -7.59 9.48
CA ALA A 56 -14.62 -6.20 9.91
C ALA A 56 -13.30 -5.54 10.31
N ALA A 57 -12.45 -6.27 11.05
CA ALA A 57 -11.14 -5.76 11.45
C ALA A 57 -10.22 -5.58 10.23
N GLN A 58 -10.29 -6.48 9.26
CA GLN A 58 -9.51 -6.37 8.03
C GLN A 58 -9.95 -5.16 7.19
N ALA A 59 -11.26 -4.93 7.07
CA ALA A 59 -11.78 -3.77 6.36
C ALA A 59 -11.36 -2.46 7.05
N GLU A 60 -11.40 -2.43 8.38
CA GLU A 60 -10.96 -1.27 9.14
C GLU A 60 -9.48 -0.98 8.90
N GLN A 61 -8.63 -2.01 8.92
CA GLN A 61 -7.20 -1.83 8.64
C GLN A 61 -6.96 -1.32 7.22
N ALA A 62 -7.68 -1.85 6.23
CA ALA A 62 -7.56 -1.38 4.85
C ALA A 62 -7.91 0.11 4.75
N MET A 63 -8.95 0.56 5.41
CA MET A 63 -9.34 1.98 5.41
C MET A 63 -8.35 2.85 6.17
N LYS A 64 -7.75 2.36 7.25
CA LYS A 64 -6.67 3.07 7.95
C LYS A 64 -5.47 3.26 7.02
N ASN A 65 -5.14 2.25 6.22
CA ASN A 65 -4.06 2.35 5.25
C ASN A 65 -4.34 3.44 4.21
N VAL A 66 -5.56 3.47 3.67
CA VAL A 66 -5.96 4.50 2.69
C VAL A 66 -5.83 5.89 3.31
N LYS A 67 -6.34 6.08 4.52
CA LYS A 67 -6.28 7.37 5.22
C LYS A 67 -4.83 7.81 5.40
N GLN A 68 -3.97 6.91 5.87
CA GLN A 68 -2.57 7.23 6.11
C GLN A 68 -1.84 7.58 4.81
N LEU A 69 -2.09 6.85 3.72
CA LEU A 69 -1.49 7.14 2.43
C LEU A 69 -1.92 8.50 1.89
N LEU A 70 -3.18 8.88 2.07
CA LEU A 70 -3.67 10.19 1.67
C LEU A 70 -3.03 11.31 2.50
N GLU A 71 -2.81 11.08 3.78
CA GLU A 71 -2.13 12.04 4.65
C GLU A 71 -0.65 12.20 4.26
N GLU A 72 0.02 11.12 3.89
CA GLU A 72 1.42 11.13 3.46
C GLU A 72 1.58 11.80 2.08
N ALA A 73 0.56 11.77 1.28
CA ALA A 73 0.57 12.43 -0.01
C ALA A 73 0.25 13.93 0.14
#